data_d66f9a238041e1c4de9990b55844d680
#
_entry.id   d66f9a238041e1c4de9990b55844d680
#
_cell.length_a   1.000
_cell.length_b   1.000
_cell.length_c   1.000
_cell.angle_alpha   90.00
_cell.angle_beta   90.00
_cell.angle_gamma   90.00
#
_symmetry.space_group_name_H-M   'P 1'
#
loop_
_entity.id
_entity.type
_entity.pdbx_description
1 polymer ?
#
loop_
_entity_poly.entity_id
_entity_poly.type
_entity_poly.pdbx_seq_one_letter_code
_entity_poly.pdbx_strand_id
1 'polypeptide(L)'
;MPKAVSLAVVMDPIAKIKFAKDSTLAMLLAASARGWKLTYFEQSDLFLRDGVALGHGRSLTVHDDSRKWFELGEPQVYKLGEFDCVFMRKDPPFDAEYIYTTYILERAELQGALVANKPQGLRDMNEKVFTAWFPQCCAPTLITRSATDIRAFAVEHGRIVIKPLHGMGGRSIFVTDQGDKNLPVIIETLTDYGQQFAIAQRYLPEIAATGDSRVLLIDGEPVPYALARIPLPTDNRGNLAAGARGVGRELTERDRWLASEIGPVLAERGMVFVGLDVIGGFVTEINVTSPTGIRELDQQFGLNIGAMVIEAFERRVGGRSRPG
;
A
#
# COMPACT_ATOMS: atom_id res chain seq x y z
N MET A 1 -15.43 21.20 25.45
CA MET A 1 -15.50 20.04 24.54
C MET A 1 -14.09 19.72 24.12
N PRO A 2 -13.65 18.46 24.06
CA PRO A 2 -12.34 18.15 23.50
C PRO A 2 -12.23 18.71 22.07
N LYS A 3 -11.06 19.19 21.69
CA LYS A 3 -10.80 19.71 20.35
C LYS A 3 -10.99 18.60 19.33
N ALA A 4 -11.79 18.84 18.28
CA ALA A 4 -11.94 17.86 17.21
C ALA A 4 -10.58 17.58 16.54
N VAL A 5 -10.27 16.31 16.32
CA VAL A 5 -9.04 15.90 15.64
C VAL A 5 -9.04 16.43 14.21
N SER A 6 -7.91 16.95 13.77
CA SER A 6 -7.68 17.46 12.41
C SER A 6 -6.87 16.47 11.59
N LEU A 7 -7.42 16.07 10.45
CA LEU A 7 -6.79 15.14 9.51
C LEU A 7 -6.54 15.82 8.16
N ALA A 8 -5.30 15.84 7.71
CA ALA A 8 -4.92 16.11 6.34
C ALA A 8 -4.81 14.79 5.57
N VAL A 9 -5.43 14.68 4.40
CA VAL A 9 -5.24 13.54 3.49
C VAL A 9 -4.55 14.00 2.22
N VAL A 10 -3.43 13.36 1.89
CA VAL A 10 -2.70 13.55 0.63
C VAL A 10 -3.01 12.34 -0.25
N MET A 11 -3.75 12.54 -1.34
CA MET A 11 -4.26 11.46 -2.17
C MET A 11 -4.36 11.86 -3.64
N ASP A 12 -4.67 10.91 -4.51
CA ASP A 12 -5.02 11.18 -5.90
C ASP A 12 -6.33 11.99 -6.00
N PRO A 13 -6.59 12.65 -7.14
CA PRO A 13 -7.78 13.48 -7.31
C PRO A 13 -9.06 12.78 -6.87
N ILE A 14 -9.69 13.27 -5.80
CA ILE A 14 -10.86 12.65 -5.16
C ILE A 14 -12.04 12.47 -6.12
N ALA A 15 -12.14 13.32 -7.13
CA ALA A 15 -13.15 13.22 -8.19
C ALA A 15 -12.94 12.00 -9.11
N LYS A 16 -11.75 11.39 -9.12
CA LYS A 16 -11.38 10.28 -10.02
C LYS A 16 -11.35 8.92 -9.31
N ILE A 17 -11.56 8.86 -8.00
CA ILE A 17 -11.57 7.60 -7.27
C ILE A 17 -12.74 6.71 -7.70
N LYS A 18 -12.57 5.41 -7.52
CA LYS A 18 -13.66 4.43 -7.72
C LYS A 18 -14.46 4.29 -6.44
N PHE A 19 -15.51 5.09 -6.27
CA PHE A 19 -16.32 5.17 -5.05
C PHE A 19 -16.55 3.82 -4.36
N ALA A 20 -17.00 2.80 -5.09
CA ALA A 20 -17.36 1.50 -4.54
C ALA A 20 -16.17 0.67 -4.00
N LYS A 21 -14.92 1.06 -4.31
CA LYS A 21 -13.71 0.29 -3.99
C LYS A 21 -12.64 1.09 -3.26
N ASP A 22 -12.84 2.41 -3.12
CA ASP A 22 -11.81 3.27 -2.58
C ASP A 22 -11.66 3.11 -1.07
N SER A 23 -10.48 2.65 -0.65
CA SER A 23 -10.15 2.43 0.76
C SER A 23 -9.91 3.75 1.50
N THR A 24 -9.40 4.77 0.82
CA THR A 24 -9.17 6.09 1.43
C THR A 24 -10.49 6.74 1.78
N LEU A 25 -11.49 6.68 0.88
CA LEU A 25 -12.83 7.17 1.16
C LEU A 25 -13.47 6.44 2.36
N ALA A 26 -13.30 5.12 2.50
CA ALA A 26 -13.81 4.39 3.67
C ALA A 26 -13.21 4.91 4.98
N MET A 27 -11.89 5.18 5.00
CA MET A 27 -11.22 5.78 6.16
C MET A 27 -11.73 7.21 6.44
N LEU A 28 -11.92 8.04 5.41
CA LEU A 28 -12.41 9.41 5.55
C LEU A 28 -13.86 9.45 6.06
N LEU A 29 -14.72 8.54 5.60
CA LEU A 29 -16.09 8.38 6.12
C LEU A 29 -16.07 8.00 7.60
N ALA A 30 -15.21 7.08 8.01
CA ALA A 30 -15.05 6.70 9.41
C ALA A 30 -14.52 7.85 10.29
N ALA A 31 -13.57 8.64 9.79
CA ALA A 31 -13.06 9.83 10.48
C ALA A 31 -14.16 10.91 10.61
N SER A 32 -14.90 11.16 9.52
CA SER A 32 -16.02 12.10 9.51
C SER A 32 -17.12 11.71 10.52
N ALA A 33 -17.46 10.42 10.60
CA ALA A 33 -18.45 9.91 11.57
C ALA A 33 -18.02 10.11 13.04
N ARG A 34 -16.72 10.27 13.30
CA ARG A 34 -16.16 10.63 14.62
C ARG A 34 -16.01 12.13 14.85
N GLY A 35 -16.49 12.94 13.92
CA GLY A 35 -16.42 14.42 14.00
C GLY A 35 -15.03 14.97 13.73
N TRP A 36 -14.14 14.26 13.07
CA TRP A 36 -12.83 14.77 12.67
C TRP A 36 -12.98 15.83 11.58
N LYS A 37 -12.10 16.83 11.61
CA LYS A 37 -12.02 17.86 10.56
C LYS A 37 -11.09 17.35 9.46
N LEU A 38 -11.62 17.24 8.25
CA LEU A 38 -10.87 16.73 7.11
C LEU A 38 -10.36 17.88 6.23
N THR A 39 -9.13 17.78 5.75
CA THR A 39 -8.54 18.69 4.75
C THR A 39 -7.89 17.85 3.66
N TYR A 40 -8.23 18.16 2.42
CA TYR A 40 -7.78 17.46 1.22
C TYR A 40 -6.59 18.17 0.58
N PHE A 41 -5.62 17.38 0.14
CA PHE A 41 -4.46 17.78 -0.65
C PHE A 41 -4.21 16.76 -1.76
N GLU A 42 -3.74 17.23 -2.90
CA GLU A 42 -3.04 16.43 -3.88
C GLU A 42 -1.52 16.56 -3.67
N GLN A 43 -0.73 15.66 -4.26
CA GLN A 43 0.72 15.70 -4.14
C GLN A 43 1.31 17.05 -4.60
N SER A 44 0.76 17.62 -5.68
CA SER A 44 1.16 18.89 -6.25
C SER A 44 0.88 20.11 -5.38
N ASP A 45 0.03 19.97 -4.37
CA ASP A 45 -0.33 21.07 -3.46
C ASP A 45 0.74 21.29 -2.38
N LEU A 46 1.63 20.32 -2.16
CA LEU A 46 2.58 20.33 -1.07
C LEU A 46 3.87 21.09 -1.44
N PHE A 47 4.39 21.85 -0.50
CA PHE A 47 5.65 22.57 -0.67
C PHE A 47 6.39 22.83 0.64
N LEU A 48 7.68 23.11 0.55
CA LEU A 48 8.50 23.60 1.65
C LEU A 48 8.83 25.08 1.45
N ARG A 49 8.67 25.87 2.50
CA ARG A 49 9.14 27.24 2.55
C ARG A 49 9.86 27.49 3.86
N ASP A 50 11.10 27.90 3.81
CA ASP A 50 11.94 28.20 4.98
C ASP A 50 11.95 27.04 5.99
N GLY A 51 11.97 25.80 5.49
CA GLY A 51 11.96 24.58 6.31
C GLY A 51 10.60 24.20 6.92
N VAL A 52 9.54 24.98 6.65
CA VAL A 52 8.17 24.69 7.09
C VAL A 52 7.42 23.90 6.02
N ALA A 53 6.79 22.80 6.43
CA ALA A 53 5.95 21.97 5.56
C ALA A 53 4.56 22.61 5.39
N LEU A 54 4.22 22.97 4.17
CA LEU A 54 3.02 23.71 3.80
C LEU A 54 2.26 22.98 2.67
N GLY A 55 0.98 23.33 2.51
CA GLY A 55 0.19 22.88 1.36
C GLY A 55 -1.01 23.77 1.08
N HIS A 56 -1.40 23.85 -0.19
CA HIS A 56 -2.65 24.47 -0.66
C HIS A 56 -3.80 23.47 -0.49
N GLY A 57 -4.41 23.42 0.71
CA GLY A 57 -5.46 22.46 1.04
C GLY A 57 -6.85 23.04 0.88
N ARG A 58 -7.84 22.14 0.87
CA ARG A 58 -9.27 22.48 0.88
C ARG A 58 -9.95 21.72 1.99
N SER A 59 -10.85 22.36 2.76
CA SER A 59 -11.72 21.62 3.67
C SER A 59 -12.51 20.58 2.89
N LEU A 60 -12.67 19.39 3.48
CA LEU A 60 -13.31 18.24 2.83
C LEU A 60 -14.50 17.78 3.67
N THR A 61 -15.65 17.64 3.03
CA THR A 61 -16.79 16.88 3.55
C THR A 61 -16.97 15.64 2.69
N VAL A 62 -17.20 14.49 3.32
CA VAL A 62 -17.41 13.21 2.61
C VAL A 62 -18.78 12.62 2.91
N HIS A 63 -19.36 11.96 1.91
CA HIS A 63 -20.67 11.33 1.99
C HIS A 63 -20.61 9.91 1.42
N ASP A 64 -21.35 8.97 1.98
CA ASP A 64 -21.48 7.62 1.41
C ASP A 64 -22.58 7.58 0.35
N ASP A 65 -22.50 8.47 -0.63
CA ASP A 65 -23.38 8.55 -1.81
C ASP A 65 -22.55 8.53 -3.09
N SER A 66 -22.75 7.53 -3.93
CA SER A 66 -22.02 7.35 -5.19
C SER A 66 -22.21 8.49 -6.21
N ARG A 67 -23.24 9.30 -6.07
CA ARG A 67 -23.52 10.44 -6.95
C ARG A 67 -22.84 11.72 -6.45
N LYS A 68 -22.57 11.81 -5.14
CA LYS A 68 -21.97 12.99 -4.51
C LYS A 68 -21.21 12.56 -3.25
N TRP A 69 -20.01 12.02 -3.40
CA TRP A 69 -19.24 11.47 -2.26
C TRP A 69 -18.32 12.48 -1.59
N PHE A 70 -18.16 13.69 -2.13
CA PHE A 70 -17.33 14.73 -1.53
C PHE A 70 -17.81 16.14 -1.85
N GLU A 71 -17.43 17.06 -0.98
CA GLU A 71 -17.50 18.51 -1.20
C GLU A 71 -16.18 19.13 -0.77
N LEU A 72 -15.65 20.07 -1.56
CA LEU A 72 -14.42 20.79 -1.27
C LEU A 72 -14.73 22.27 -1.02
N GLY A 73 -14.13 22.83 0.03
CA GLY A 73 -14.13 24.27 0.27
C GLY A 73 -13.11 25.01 -0.58
N GLU A 74 -12.96 26.30 -0.29
CA GLU A 74 -11.98 27.15 -0.94
C GLU A 74 -10.55 26.76 -0.57
N PRO A 75 -9.58 26.89 -1.51
CA PRO A 75 -8.19 26.59 -1.24
C PRO A 75 -7.60 27.59 -0.24
N GLN A 76 -6.82 27.05 0.71
CA GLN A 76 -6.12 27.84 1.72
C GLN A 76 -4.72 27.24 1.94
N VAL A 77 -3.78 28.05 2.42
CA VAL A 77 -2.47 27.56 2.81
C VAL A 77 -2.52 27.04 4.25
N TYR A 78 -2.10 25.79 4.44
CA TYR A 78 -2.02 25.15 5.74
C TYR A 78 -0.58 24.81 6.08
N LYS A 79 -0.22 24.87 7.36
CA LYS A 79 1.00 24.24 7.88
C LYS A 79 0.69 22.79 8.22
N LEU A 80 1.36 21.88 7.55
CA LEU A 80 1.09 20.45 7.71
C LEU A 80 1.41 19.93 9.11
N GLY A 81 2.40 20.51 9.79
CA GLY A 81 2.77 20.18 11.16
C GLY A 81 1.73 20.54 12.23
N GLU A 82 0.74 21.40 11.90
CA GLU A 82 -0.33 21.78 12.83
C GLU A 82 -1.51 20.79 12.83
N PHE A 83 -1.58 19.88 11.85
CA PHE A 83 -2.56 18.79 11.89
C PHE A 83 -2.25 17.77 12.98
N ASP A 84 -3.29 17.15 13.52
CA ASP A 84 -3.13 16.03 14.44
C ASP A 84 -2.63 14.78 13.68
N CYS A 85 -3.17 14.55 12.47
CA CYS A 85 -2.78 13.48 11.57
C CYS A 85 -2.61 13.96 10.13
N VAL A 86 -1.67 13.34 9.41
CA VAL A 86 -1.53 13.45 7.95
C VAL A 86 -1.52 12.04 7.36
N PHE A 87 -2.45 11.73 6.47
CA PHE A 87 -2.49 10.47 5.72
C PHE A 87 -1.83 10.64 4.36
N MET A 88 -0.77 9.88 4.11
CA MET A 88 -0.21 9.72 2.77
C MET A 88 -0.89 8.55 2.08
N ARG A 89 -1.82 8.85 1.19
CA ARG A 89 -2.65 7.88 0.46
C ARG A 89 -2.54 8.02 -1.04
N LYS A 90 -1.50 8.72 -1.52
CA LYS A 90 -1.18 8.80 -2.94
C LYS A 90 -0.78 7.40 -3.46
N ASP A 91 -1.43 6.98 -4.55
CA ASP A 91 -1.08 5.75 -5.25
C ASP A 91 0.31 5.85 -5.90
N PRO A 92 1.02 4.73 -6.08
CA PRO A 92 2.22 4.71 -6.92
C PRO A 92 1.97 5.32 -8.31
N PRO A 93 2.99 5.79 -9.04
CA PRO A 93 4.37 5.30 -8.96
C PRO A 93 5.15 5.85 -7.77
N PHE A 94 6.01 5.03 -7.19
CA PHE A 94 7.00 5.44 -6.21
C PHE A 94 8.25 5.91 -6.96
N ASP A 95 8.21 7.17 -7.36
CA ASP A 95 9.25 7.85 -8.15
C ASP A 95 9.94 8.97 -7.34
N ALA A 96 10.77 9.78 -8.00
CA ALA A 96 11.45 10.87 -7.34
C ALA A 96 10.48 11.89 -6.73
N GLU A 97 9.35 12.17 -7.40
CA GLU A 97 8.33 13.10 -6.90
C GLU A 97 7.64 12.53 -5.64
N TYR A 98 7.40 11.21 -5.60
CA TYR A 98 6.90 10.56 -4.39
C TYR A 98 7.90 10.69 -3.23
N ILE A 99 9.20 10.47 -3.52
CA ILE A 99 10.28 10.64 -2.52
C ILE A 99 10.34 12.08 -2.01
N TYR A 100 10.28 13.08 -2.88
CA TYR A 100 10.26 14.50 -2.49
C TYR A 100 9.05 14.82 -1.60
N THR A 101 7.89 14.27 -1.92
CA THR A 101 6.70 14.38 -1.07
C THR A 101 6.95 13.80 0.32
N THR A 102 7.61 12.66 0.42
CA THR A 102 7.94 12.07 1.74
C THR A 102 8.86 12.96 2.57
N TYR A 103 9.78 13.73 1.95
CA TYR A 103 10.62 14.70 2.68
C TYR A 103 9.79 15.87 3.23
N ILE A 104 8.80 16.37 2.46
CA ILE A 104 7.87 17.39 2.95
C ILE A 104 7.08 16.87 4.15
N LEU A 105 6.55 15.65 4.06
CA LEU A 105 5.79 15.01 5.12
C LEU A 105 6.64 14.70 6.36
N GLU A 106 7.91 14.35 6.19
CA GLU A 106 8.83 14.17 7.32
C GLU A 106 9.09 15.49 8.06
N ARG A 107 9.16 16.62 7.33
CA ARG A 107 9.20 17.94 7.97
C ARG A 107 7.92 18.23 8.76
N ALA A 108 6.74 17.85 8.23
CA ALA A 108 5.49 17.95 8.97
C ALA A 108 5.49 17.08 10.24
N GLU A 109 6.04 15.87 10.18
CA GLU A 109 6.21 14.97 11.34
C GLU A 109 7.10 15.61 12.41
N LEU A 110 8.24 16.17 12.02
CA LEU A 110 9.15 16.89 12.91
C LEU A 110 8.53 18.17 13.53
N GLN A 111 7.51 18.72 12.87
CA GLN A 111 6.77 19.90 13.31
C GLN A 111 5.53 19.54 14.16
N GLY A 112 5.28 18.27 14.45
CA GLY A 112 4.27 17.83 15.40
C GLY A 112 3.11 17.00 14.85
N ALA A 113 2.94 16.83 13.54
CA ALA A 113 1.91 15.97 12.96
C ALA A 113 2.23 14.48 13.16
N LEU A 114 1.22 13.64 13.33
CA LEU A 114 1.36 12.19 13.11
C LEU A 114 1.23 11.92 11.60
N VAL A 115 2.31 11.56 10.94
CA VAL A 115 2.24 11.19 9.52
C VAL A 115 2.17 9.68 9.38
N ALA A 116 1.22 9.17 8.64
CA ALA A 116 1.05 7.76 8.37
C ALA A 116 0.73 7.46 6.88
N ASN A 117 1.38 6.45 6.33
CA ASN A 117 2.47 5.70 6.96
C ASN A 117 3.70 6.62 7.11
N LYS A 118 4.59 6.27 8.06
CA LYS A 118 5.76 7.09 8.38
C LYS A 118 6.62 7.34 7.13
N PRO A 119 6.97 8.62 6.82
CA PRO A 119 7.67 8.98 5.59
C PRO A 119 9.00 8.24 5.37
N GLN A 120 9.80 8.07 6.42
CA GLN A 120 11.04 7.30 6.35
C GLN A 120 10.77 5.84 5.96
N GLY A 121 9.75 5.20 6.59
CA GLY A 121 9.39 3.82 6.28
C GLY A 121 8.89 3.65 4.83
N LEU A 122 8.17 4.64 4.28
CA LEU A 122 7.76 4.62 2.88
C LEU A 122 8.98 4.60 1.93
N ARG A 123 10.06 5.32 2.26
CA ARG A 123 11.30 5.31 1.48
C ARG A 123 12.10 4.02 1.63
N ASP A 124 12.08 3.42 2.82
CA ASP A 124 12.91 2.25 3.15
C ASP A 124 12.30 0.94 2.65
N MET A 125 10.99 0.90 2.39
CA MET A 125 10.24 -0.33 2.15
C MET A 125 9.62 -0.37 0.75
N ASN A 126 10.45 -0.67 -0.27
CA ASN A 126 9.89 -1.04 -1.58
C ASN A 126 9.05 -2.33 -1.41
N GLU A 127 7.84 -2.35 -1.96
CA GLU A 127 6.86 -3.43 -1.75
C GLU A 127 7.35 -4.83 -2.10
N LYS A 128 8.33 -4.95 -3.02
CA LYS A 128 8.89 -6.23 -3.46
C LYS A 128 10.24 -6.54 -2.81
N VAL A 129 11.12 -5.54 -2.73
CA VAL A 129 12.47 -5.73 -2.15
C VAL A 129 12.41 -6.00 -0.67
N PHE A 130 11.51 -5.32 0.05
CA PHE A 130 11.42 -5.47 1.51
C PHE A 130 10.97 -6.87 1.97
N THR A 131 10.38 -7.68 1.09
CA THR A 131 10.11 -9.10 1.36
C THR A 131 11.39 -9.88 1.70
N ALA A 132 12.56 -9.47 1.20
CA ALA A 132 13.84 -10.11 1.47
C ALA A 132 14.29 -10.01 2.94
N TRP A 133 13.68 -9.14 3.75
CA TRP A 133 13.89 -9.09 5.21
C TRP A 133 13.19 -10.23 5.96
N PHE A 134 12.30 -10.97 5.27
CA PHE A 134 11.52 -12.08 5.82
C PHE A 134 11.64 -13.32 4.93
N PRO A 135 12.85 -13.87 4.73
CA PRO A 135 13.06 -15.00 3.82
C PRO A 135 12.24 -16.25 4.21
N GLN A 136 11.95 -16.43 5.51
CA GLN A 136 11.10 -17.51 6.02
C GLN A 136 9.62 -17.37 5.61
N CYS A 137 9.20 -16.17 5.25
CA CYS A 137 7.84 -15.87 4.82
C CYS A 137 7.65 -15.93 3.30
N CYS A 138 8.73 -16.02 2.53
CA CYS A 138 8.72 -15.90 1.08
C CYS A 138 9.08 -17.21 0.38
N ALA A 139 8.62 -17.40 -0.85
CA ALA A 139 9.16 -18.40 -1.76
C ALA A 139 10.61 -18.04 -2.15
N PRO A 140 11.42 -18.97 -2.67
CA PRO A 140 12.72 -18.64 -3.20
C PRO A 140 12.68 -17.43 -4.09
N THR A 141 13.53 -16.44 -3.79
CA THR A 141 13.49 -15.11 -4.39
C THR A 141 14.92 -14.65 -4.71
N LEU A 142 15.10 -14.08 -5.89
CA LEU A 142 16.33 -13.48 -6.37
C LEU A 142 16.06 -12.05 -6.81
N ILE A 143 16.85 -11.08 -6.33
CA ILE A 143 16.80 -9.69 -6.79
C ILE A 143 18.15 -9.38 -7.44
N THR A 144 18.16 -9.21 -8.74
CA THR A 144 19.38 -8.98 -9.52
C THR A 144 19.08 -8.24 -10.82
N ARG A 145 20.11 -7.74 -11.47
CA ARG A 145 20.09 -7.26 -12.86
C ARG A 145 20.92 -8.13 -13.81
N SER A 146 21.49 -9.23 -13.28
CA SER A 146 22.35 -10.15 -14.01
C SER A 146 21.51 -11.20 -14.76
N ALA A 147 21.60 -11.19 -16.08
CA ALA A 147 20.92 -12.19 -16.91
C ALA A 147 21.40 -13.63 -16.61
N THR A 148 22.69 -13.78 -16.26
CA THR A 148 23.27 -15.09 -15.89
C THR A 148 22.63 -15.64 -14.62
N ASP A 149 22.46 -14.80 -13.59
CA ASP A 149 21.88 -15.21 -12.32
C ASP A 149 20.40 -15.56 -12.47
N ILE A 150 19.62 -14.79 -13.27
CA ILE A 150 18.22 -15.11 -13.53
C ILE A 150 18.09 -16.44 -14.26
N ARG A 151 18.95 -16.73 -15.25
CA ARG A 151 18.93 -18.03 -15.94
C ARG A 151 19.31 -19.19 -15.00
N ALA A 152 20.32 -19.01 -14.15
CA ALA A 152 20.69 -20.00 -13.14
C ALA A 152 19.52 -20.27 -12.18
N PHE A 153 18.82 -19.22 -11.74
CA PHE A 153 17.65 -19.32 -10.89
C PHE A 153 16.47 -20.07 -11.58
N ALA A 154 16.27 -19.86 -12.90
CA ALA A 154 15.29 -20.61 -13.67
C ALA A 154 15.67 -22.09 -13.83
N VAL A 155 16.96 -22.42 -13.93
CA VAL A 155 17.44 -23.82 -13.94
C VAL A 155 17.18 -24.50 -12.60
N GLU A 156 17.46 -23.79 -11.49
CA GLU A 156 17.33 -24.34 -10.12
C GLU A 156 15.87 -24.55 -9.72
N HIS A 157 14.99 -23.60 -10.06
CA HIS A 157 13.60 -23.60 -9.57
C HIS A 157 12.55 -24.00 -10.62
N GLY A 158 12.97 -24.23 -11.87
CA GLY A 158 12.07 -24.58 -12.98
C GLY A 158 11.26 -23.36 -13.42
N ARG A 159 9.96 -23.38 -13.13
CA ARG A 159 9.06 -22.27 -13.51
C ARG A 159 9.19 -21.10 -12.51
N ILE A 160 9.44 -19.91 -13.03
CA ILE A 160 9.66 -18.68 -12.26
C ILE A 160 8.75 -17.55 -12.72
N VAL A 161 8.58 -16.56 -11.86
CA VAL A 161 7.95 -15.27 -12.17
C VAL A 161 9.02 -14.20 -12.15
N ILE A 162 9.10 -13.37 -13.18
CA ILE A 162 9.99 -12.22 -13.23
C ILE A 162 9.14 -10.94 -13.29
N LYS A 163 9.46 -9.95 -12.47
CA LYS A 163 8.74 -8.66 -12.37
C LYS A 163 9.72 -7.50 -12.18
N PRO A 164 9.37 -6.28 -12.63
CA PRO A 164 10.13 -5.08 -12.25
C PRO A 164 9.94 -4.79 -10.76
N LEU A 165 10.91 -4.12 -10.14
CA LEU A 165 10.81 -3.68 -8.74
C LEU A 165 9.84 -2.51 -8.55
N HIS A 166 9.67 -1.70 -9.59
CA HIS A 166 8.72 -0.59 -9.64
C HIS A 166 7.52 -0.97 -10.53
N GLY A 167 6.41 -0.35 -10.30
CA GLY A 167 5.17 -0.62 -11.05
C GLY A 167 4.13 -1.35 -10.22
N MET A 168 2.87 -1.12 -10.56
CA MET A 168 1.69 -1.60 -9.84
C MET A 168 0.69 -2.27 -10.78
N GLY A 169 -0.30 -2.94 -10.22
CA GLY A 169 -1.44 -3.47 -10.98
C GLY A 169 -1.13 -4.65 -11.88
N GLY A 170 -0.04 -5.37 -11.63
CA GLY A 170 0.34 -6.57 -12.39
C GLY A 170 0.99 -6.28 -13.74
N ARG A 171 1.45 -5.05 -13.99
CA ARG A 171 2.15 -4.70 -15.24
C ARG A 171 3.52 -5.38 -15.29
N SER A 172 3.85 -5.90 -16.49
CA SER A 172 5.15 -6.52 -16.78
C SER A 172 5.51 -7.68 -15.86
N ILE A 173 4.52 -8.49 -15.45
CA ILE A 173 4.73 -9.76 -14.76
C ILE A 173 4.79 -10.85 -15.80
N PHE A 174 5.91 -11.58 -15.84
CA PHE A 174 6.11 -12.69 -16.77
C PHE A 174 6.30 -13.98 -16.00
N VAL A 175 5.58 -15.03 -16.43
CA VAL A 175 5.80 -16.40 -15.99
C VAL A 175 6.59 -17.11 -17.08
N THR A 176 7.71 -17.73 -16.75
CA THR A 176 8.65 -18.33 -17.70
C THR A 176 9.39 -19.50 -17.06
N ASP A 177 10.18 -20.24 -17.84
CA ASP A 177 11.08 -21.31 -17.40
C ASP A 177 12.34 -21.35 -18.27
N GLN A 178 13.28 -22.25 -17.92
CA GLN A 178 14.55 -22.38 -18.65
C GLN A 178 14.41 -22.74 -20.15
N GLY A 179 13.28 -23.37 -20.53
CA GLY A 179 13.00 -23.80 -21.92
C GLY A 179 12.26 -22.77 -22.75
N ASP A 180 11.79 -21.68 -22.12
CA ASP A 180 11.05 -20.63 -22.82
C ASP A 180 11.97 -19.81 -23.72
N LYS A 181 11.68 -19.82 -25.02
CA LYS A 181 12.43 -19.06 -26.03
C LYS A 181 12.34 -17.53 -25.85
N ASN A 182 11.34 -17.06 -25.08
CA ASN A 182 11.20 -15.65 -24.76
C ASN A 182 11.99 -15.24 -23.50
N LEU A 183 12.51 -16.18 -22.72
CA LEU A 183 13.26 -15.87 -21.50
C LEU A 183 14.38 -14.82 -21.71
N PRO A 184 15.21 -14.89 -22.77
CA PRO A 184 16.22 -13.86 -23.03
C PRO A 184 15.61 -12.45 -23.17
N VAL A 185 14.54 -12.33 -23.98
CA VAL A 185 13.87 -11.04 -24.24
C VAL A 185 13.16 -10.50 -22.98
N ILE A 186 12.56 -11.39 -22.18
CA ILE A 186 11.96 -11.02 -20.89
C ILE A 186 13.03 -10.43 -19.96
N ILE A 187 14.19 -11.09 -19.85
CA ILE A 187 15.30 -10.61 -19.01
C ILE A 187 15.80 -9.25 -19.52
N GLU A 188 16.10 -9.13 -20.81
CA GLU A 188 16.57 -7.88 -21.43
C GLU A 188 15.57 -6.73 -21.15
N THR A 189 14.29 -6.96 -21.37
CA THR A 189 13.24 -5.95 -21.16
C THR A 189 13.11 -5.53 -19.70
N LEU A 190 13.10 -6.48 -18.76
CA LEU A 190 12.88 -6.19 -17.35
C LEU A 190 14.12 -5.64 -16.64
N THR A 191 15.32 -5.99 -17.14
CA THR A 191 16.56 -5.48 -16.58
C THR A 191 17.11 -4.26 -17.35
N ASP A 192 16.42 -3.80 -18.39
CA ASP A 192 16.93 -2.78 -19.30
C ASP A 192 18.40 -3.08 -19.67
N TYR A 193 18.59 -4.26 -20.30
CA TYR A 193 19.92 -4.78 -20.67
C TYR A 193 20.94 -4.77 -19.52
N GLY A 194 20.49 -5.08 -18.31
CA GLY A 194 21.33 -5.16 -17.11
C GLY A 194 21.57 -3.81 -16.40
N GLN A 195 20.82 -2.76 -16.76
CA GLN A 195 20.89 -1.46 -16.10
C GLN A 195 19.98 -1.34 -14.88
N GLN A 196 18.86 -2.12 -14.84
CA GLN A 196 17.84 -2.08 -13.79
C GLN A 196 17.72 -3.40 -13.05
N PHE A 197 17.47 -3.33 -11.74
CA PHE A 197 17.17 -4.52 -10.96
C PHE A 197 15.75 -5.03 -11.26
N ALA A 198 15.64 -6.36 -11.34
CA ALA A 198 14.38 -7.10 -11.39
C ALA A 198 14.31 -8.12 -10.24
N ILE A 199 13.13 -8.60 -9.95
CA ILE A 199 12.92 -9.70 -9.00
C ILE A 199 12.45 -10.94 -9.76
N ALA A 200 13.10 -12.07 -9.51
CA ALA A 200 12.69 -13.39 -9.93
C ALA A 200 12.25 -14.20 -8.70
N GLN A 201 11.12 -14.86 -8.77
CA GLN A 201 10.58 -15.70 -7.70
C GLN A 201 10.14 -17.05 -8.25
N ARG A 202 10.26 -18.11 -7.46
CA ARG A 202 9.68 -19.42 -7.82
C ARG A 202 8.18 -19.22 -8.08
N TYR A 203 7.68 -19.77 -9.18
CA TYR A 203 6.26 -19.73 -9.50
C TYR A 203 5.44 -20.51 -8.47
N LEU A 204 4.34 -19.93 -8.03
CA LEU A 204 3.41 -20.52 -7.07
C LEU A 204 2.13 -20.92 -7.81
N PRO A 205 1.94 -22.20 -8.15
CA PRO A 205 0.79 -22.66 -8.93
C PRO A 205 -0.55 -22.44 -8.20
N GLU A 206 -0.51 -22.26 -6.89
CA GLU A 206 -1.67 -21.98 -6.03
C GLU A 206 -2.42 -20.70 -6.45
N ILE A 207 -1.76 -19.79 -7.18
CA ILE A 207 -2.41 -18.57 -7.69
C ILE A 207 -3.63 -18.88 -8.56
N ALA A 208 -3.58 -19.99 -9.32
CA ALA A 208 -4.69 -20.39 -10.20
C ALA A 208 -5.92 -20.86 -9.40
N ALA A 209 -5.71 -21.52 -8.29
CA ALA A 209 -6.77 -22.12 -7.47
C ALA A 209 -7.28 -21.19 -6.37
N THR A 210 -6.37 -20.55 -5.64
CA THR A 210 -6.69 -19.76 -4.43
C THR A 210 -6.48 -18.26 -4.62
N GLY A 211 -5.90 -17.86 -5.76
CA GLY A 211 -5.62 -16.47 -6.06
C GLY A 211 -4.46 -15.89 -5.25
N ASP A 212 -4.34 -14.58 -5.36
CA ASP A 212 -3.44 -13.73 -4.59
C ASP A 212 -4.24 -13.05 -3.47
N SER A 213 -3.97 -13.41 -2.23
CA SER A 213 -4.76 -12.94 -1.07
C SER A 213 -4.17 -11.66 -0.48
N ARG A 214 -4.97 -10.59 -0.39
CA ARG A 214 -4.65 -9.39 0.35
C ARG A 214 -5.00 -9.59 1.82
N VAL A 215 -4.00 -9.64 2.69
CA VAL A 215 -4.13 -9.57 4.15
C VAL A 215 -3.84 -8.13 4.59
N LEU A 216 -4.84 -7.46 5.16
CA LEU A 216 -4.67 -6.09 5.65
C LEU A 216 -4.16 -6.12 7.09
N LEU A 217 -3.13 -5.31 7.37
CA LEU A 217 -2.60 -5.09 8.72
C LEU A 217 -2.91 -3.66 9.16
N ILE A 218 -3.36 -3.51 10.39
CA ILE A 218 -3.56 -2.24 11.06
C ILE A 218 -2.71 -2.23 12.32
N ASP A 219 -1.73 -1.34 12.36
CA ASP A 219 -0.79 -1.20 13.49
C ASP A 219 -0.07 -2.52 13.84
N GLY A 220 0.25 -3.31 12.80
CA GLY A 220 0.88 -4.63 12.90
C GLY A 220 -0.07 -5.81 13.06
N GLU A 221 -1.33 -5.58 13.40
CA GLU A 221 -2.32 -6.63 13.65
C GLU A 221 -3.17 -6.91 12.39
N PRO A 222 -3.44 -8.17 12.04
CA PRO A 222 -4.23 -8.49 10.87
C PRO A 222 -5.72 -8.25 11.09
N VAL A 223 -6.39 -7.73 10.07
CA VAL A 223 -7.86 -7.74 9.98
C VAL A 223 -8.33 -9.20 9.89
N PRO A 224 -9.48 -9.58 10.50
CA PRO A 224 -9.90 -10.98 10.62
C PRO A 224 -10.05 -11.76 9.32
N TYR A 225 -10.18 -11.08 8.18
CA TYR A 225 -10.43 -11.66 6.87
C TYR A 225 -9.41 -11.19 5.84
N ALA A 226 -9.16 -12.02 4.84
CA ALA A 226 -8.35 -11.70 3.67
C ALA A 226 -9.21 -11.59 2.41
N LEU A 227 -8.77 -10.80 1.44
CA LEU A 227 -9.41 -10.67 0.14
C LEU A 227 -8.63 -11.49 -0.90
N ALA A 228 -9.09 -12.70 -1.21
CA ALA A 228 -8.53 -13.50 -2.29
C ALA A 228 -8.92 -12.90 -3.64
N ARG A 229 -7.92 -12.56 -4.45
CA ARG A 229 -8.07 -11.97 -5.79
C ARG A 229 -7.81 -13.07 -6.80
N ILE A 230 -8.89 -13.70 -7.26
CA ILE A 230 -8.85 -14.85 -8.16
C ILE A 230 -8.66 -14.35 -9.59
N PRO A 231 -7.57 -14.76 -10.28
CA PRO A 231 -7.33 -14.41 -11.68
C PRO A 231 -8.47 -14.88 -12.61
N LEU A 232 -8.61 -14.20 -13.73
CA LEU A 232 -9.44 -14.74 -14.83
C LEU A 232 -8.77 -16.00 -15.40
N PRO A 233 -9.54 -16.94 -15.97
CA PRO A 233 -8.98 -18.18 -16.56
C PRO A 233 -7.94 -17.92 -17.69
N THR A 234 -7.96 -16.72 -18.28
CA THR A 234 -7.06 -16.30 -19.36
C THR A 234 -5.90 -15.42 -18.89
N ASP A 235 -5.75 -15.20 -17.57
CA ASP A 235 -4.72 -14.31 -17.02
C ASP A 235 -4.06 -14.96 -15.78
N ASN A 236 -2.77 -14.74 -15.59
CA ASN A 236 -2.02 -15.20 -14.41
C ASN A 236 -1.96 -14.14 -13.29
N ARG A 237 -2.62 -12.98 -13.47
CA ARG A 237 -2.52 -11.86 -12.52
C ARG A 237 -3.71 -11.80 -11.57
N GLY A 238 -3.43 -11.85 -10.26
CA GLY A 238 -4.44 -11.70 -9.20
C GLY A 238 -4.87 -10.26 -8.92
N ASN A 239 -4.43 -9.26 -9.70
CA ASN A 239 -4.74 -7.86 -9.42
C ASN A 239 -6.18 -7.51 -9.82
N LEU A 240 -6.95 -6.87 -8.92
CA LEU A 240 -8.31 -6.37 -9.20
C LEU A 240 -8.34 -5.38 -10.37
N ALA A 241 -7.25 -4.63 -10.57
CA ALA A 241 -7.10 -3.72 -11.70
C ALA A 241 -6.99 -4.45 -13.04
N ALA A 242 -6.53 -5.71 -13.05
CA ALA A 242 -6.46 -6.58 -14.21
C ALA A 242 -7.76 -7.40 -14.44
N GLY A 243 -8.79 -7.18 -13.61
CA GLY A 243 -10.08 -7.84 -13.75
C GLY A 243 -10.28 -9.07 -12.85
N ALA A 244 -9.36 -9.38 -11.95
CA ALA A 244 -9.52 -10.45 -10.98
C ALA A 244 -10.78 -10.24 -10.10
N ARG A 245 -11.39 -11.35 -9.65
CA ARG A 245 -12.54 -11.32 -8.77
C ARG A 245 -12.08 -11.34 -7.30
N GLY A 246 -12.52 -10.37 -6.51
CA GLY A 246 -12.29 -10.33 -5.07
C GLY A 246 -13.28 -11.20 -4.30
N VAL A 247 -12.79 -12.20 -3.58
CA VAL A 247 -13.57 -13.09 -2.71
C VAL A 247 -12.97 -13.04 -1.32
N GLY A 248 -13.77 -12.61 -0.35
CA GLY A 248 -13.37 -12.60 1.04
C GLY A 248 -13.28 -14.03 1.61
N ARG A 249 -12.34 -14.26 2.49
CA ARG A 249 -12.16 -15.51 3.24
C ARG A 249 -11.62 -15.26 4.64
N GLU A 250 -11.85 -16.18 5.55
CA GLU A 250 -11.17 -16.15 6.85
C GLU A 250 -9.64 -16.28 6.69
N LEU A 251 -8.91 -15.73 7.65
CA LEU A 251 -7.47 -15.93 7.73
C LEU A 251 -7.16 -17.40 8.06
N THR A 252 -6.23 -17.99 7.33
CA THR A 252 -5.66 -19.28 7.69
C THR A 252 -4.68 -19.15 8.86
N GLU A 253 -4.27 -20.25 9.47
CA GLU A 253 -3.18 -20.25 10.46
C GLU A 253 -1.87 -19.69 9.86
N ARG A 254 -1.62 -20.02 8.59
CA ARG A 254 -0.44 -19.51 7.88
C ARG A 254 -0.50 -17.99 7.68
N ASP A 255 -1.66 -17.42 7.34
CA ASP A 255 -1.82 -15.97 7.24
C ASP A 255 -1.55 -15.28 8.58
N ARG A 256 -2.06 -15.85 9.68
CA ARG A 256 -1.82 -15.31 11.04
C ARG A 256 -0.34 -15.39 11.41
N TRP A 257 0.32 -16.50 11.08
CA TRP A 257 1.75 -16.64 11.32
C TRP A 257 2.55 -15.61 10.49
N LEU A 258 2.25 -15.42 9.21
CA LEU A 258 2.89 -14.40 8.37
C LEU A 258 2.71 -13.00 8.97
N ALA A 259 1.50 -12.69 9.44
CA ALA A 259 1.22 -11.42 10.11
C ALA A 259 2.02 -11.27 11.42
N SER A 260 2.17 -12.32 12.21
CA SER A 260 2.94 -12.28 13.47
C SER A 260 4.45 -12.11 13.26
N GLU A 261 4.99 -12.59 12.13
CA GLU A 261 6.40 -12.38 11.78
C GLU A 261 6.68 -10.96 11.25
N ILE A 262 5.78 -10.43 10.44
CA ILE A 262 6.00 -9.18 9.69
C ILE A 262 5.41 -7.96 10.43
N GLY A 263 4.24 -8.13 11.03
CA GLY A 263 3.46 -7.05 11.63
C GLY A 263 4.21 -6.22 12.67
N PRO A 264 4.87 -6.83 13.67
CA PRO A 264 5.61 -6.09 14.70
C PRO A 264 6.72 -5.20 14.12
N VAL A 265 7.45 -5.70 13.11
CA VAL A 265 8.51 -4.94 12.43
C VAL A 265 7.94 -3.74 11.68
N LEU A 266 6.77 -3.90 11.05
CA LEU A 266 6.09 -2.80 10.36
C LEU A 266 5.57 -1.75 11.36
N ALA A 267 4.95 -2.18 12.45
CA ALA A 267 4.41 -1.29 13.48
C ALA A 267 5.51 -0.46 14.15
N GLU A 268 6.67 -1.07 14.49
CA GLU A 268 7.84 -0.40 15.02
C GLU A 268 8.38 0.68 14.07
N ARG A 269 8.32 0.41 12.76
CA ARG A 269 8.74 1.35 11.72
C ARG A 269 7.66 2.39 11.34
N GLY A 270 6.54 2.42 12.07
CA GLY A 270 5.47 3.41 11.89
C GLY A 270 4.57 3.14 10.69
N MET A 271 4.52 1.89 10.22
CA MET A 271 3.60 1.46 9.16
C MET A 271 2.24 1.10 9.77
N VAL A 272 1.31 2.04 9.76
CA VAL A 272 0.01 1.89 10.43
C VAL A 272 -0.98 1.08 9.59
N PHE A 273 -0.96 1.24 8.27
CA PHE A 273 -1.86 0.51 7.37
C PHE A 273 -1.07 -0.12 6.22
N VAL A 274 -1.08 -1.44 6.16
CA VAL A 274 -0.29 -2.23 5.22
C VAL A 274 -1.13 -3.34 4.60
N GLY A 275 -0.81 -3.72 3.36
CA GLY A 275 -1.38 -4.88 2.70
C GLY A 275 -0.29 -5.91 2.38
N LEU A 276 -0.38 -7.10 2.94
CA LEU A 276 0.44 -8.24 2.52
C LEU A 276 -0.25 -8.95 1.35
N ASP A 277 0.48 -9.24 0.30
CA ASP A 277 0.02 -10.08 -0.79
C ASP A 277 0.57 -11.49 -0.61
N VAL A 278 -0.32 -12.50 -0.55
CA VAL A 278 0.00 -13.87 -0.15
C VAL A 278 -0.53 -14.86 -1.19
N ILE A 279 0.35 -15.69 -1.73
CA ILE A 279 0.02 -16.79 -2.65
C ILE A 279 0.55 -18.10 -2.06
N GLY A 280 -0.29 -19.12 -1.91
CA GLY A 280 0.13 -20.44 -1.43
C GLY A 280 0.82 -20.42 -0.05
N GLY A 281 0.50 -19.42 0.81
CA GLY A 281 1.13 -19.27 2.12
C GLY A 281 2.51 -18.59 2.09
N PHE A 282 2.88 -17.93 0.98
CA PHE A 282 4.10 -17.14 0.84
C PHE A 282 3.76 -15.67 0.54
N VAL A 283 4.44 -14.75 1.22
CA VAL A 283 4.34 -13.31 0.93
C VAL A 283 5.06 -13.00 -0.37
N THR A 284 4.40 -12.27 -1.24
CA THR A 284 4.93 -11.84 -2.55
C THR A 284 5.17 -10.34 -2.63
N GLU A 285 4.44 -9.55 -1.82
CA GLU A 285 4.58 -8.10 -1.71
C GLU A 285 4.13 -7.61 -0.32
N ILE A 286 4.77 -6.53 0.16
CA ILE A 286 4.42 -5.80 1.39
C ILE A 286 4.08 -4.37 0.99
N ASN A 287 2.80 -4.10 0.80
CA ASN A 287 2.31 -2.83 0.25
C ASN A 287 2.11 -1.80 1.36
N VAL A 288 3.01 -0.81 1.45
CA VAL A 288 3.03 0.23 2.50
C VAL A 288 2.51 1.60 2.04
N THR A 289 2.32 1.83 0.75
CA THR A 289 1.87 3.11 0.20
C THR A 289 0.36 3.32 0.35
N SER A 290 -0.44 2.77 -0.56
CA SER A 290 -1.90 2.92 -0.51
C SER A 290 -2.65 1.61 -0.74
N PRO A 291 -2.47 0.58 0.14
CA PRO A 291 -3.17 -0.69 -0.04
C PRO A 291 -4.69 -0.52 -0.04
N THR A 292 -5.34 -1.36 -0.85
CA THR A 292 -6.80 -1.38 -1.07
C THR A 292 -7.40 -2.70 -0.59
N GLY A 293 -8.74 -2.80 -0.59
CA GLY A 293 -9.48 -3.99 -0.21
C GLY A 293 -10.43 -3.78 0.98
N ILE A 294 -10.46 -2.57 1.57
CA ILE A 294 -11.33 -2.26 2.71
C ILE A 294 -12.80 -2.47 2.34
N ARG A 295 -13.29 -1.80 1.30
CA ARG A 295 -14.71 -1.82 0.95
C ARG A 295 -15.20 -3.19 0.52
N GLU A 296 -14.37 -3.96 -0.16
CA GLU A 296 -14.70 -5.33 -0.55
C GLU A 296 -14.88 -6.24 0.68
N LEU A 297 -14.03 -6.11 1.70
CA LEU A 297 -14.14 -6.88 2.95
C LEU A 297 -15.29 -6.37 3.82
N ASP A 298 -15.45 -5.06 3.97
CA ASP A 298 -16.56 -4.46 4.72
C ASP A 298 -17.92 -4.93 4.16
N GLN A 299 -18.07 -4.92 2.84
CA GLN A 299 -19.30 -5.35 2.18
C GLN A 299 -19.60 -6.85 2.36
N GLN A 300 -18.56 -7.70 2.33
CA GLN A 300 -18.73 -9.15 2.40
C GLN A 300 -18.92 -9.66 3.82
N PHE A 301 -18.37 -8.99 4.83
CA PHE A 301 -18.36 -9.46 6.22
C PHE A 301 -19.01 -8.51 7.22
N GLY A 302 -19.59 -7.40 6.78
CA GLY A 302 -20.21 -6.41 7.67
C GLY A 302 -19.21 -5.75 8.62
N LEU A 303 -17.94 -5.58 8.18
CA LEU A 303 -16.89 -4.94 8.94
C LEU A 303 -16.95 -3.41 8.78
N ASN A 304 -16.16 -2.72 9.57
CA ASN A 304 -15.82 -1.31 9.38
C ASN A 304 -14.31 -1.14 9.56
N ILE A 305 -13.55 -1.60 8.56
CA ILE A 305 -12.09 -1.56 8.60
C ILE A 305 -11.60 -0.10 8.62
N GLY A 306 -12.32 0.81 7.94
CA GLY A 306 -12.05 2.24 8.04
C GLY A 306 -12.04 2.73 9.48
N ALA A 307 -13.03 2.34 10.28
CA ALA A 307 -13.09 2.68 11.71
C ALA A 307 -11.93 2.06 12.51
N MET A 308 -11.54 0.83 12.22
CA MET A 308 -10.37 0.19 12.87
C MET A 308 -9.07 0.97 12.61
N VAL A 309 -8.88 1.46 11.37
CA VAL A 309 -7.74 2.33 11.03
C VAL A 309 -7.79 3.62 11.83
N ILE A 310 -8.94 4.30 11.89
CA ILE A 310 -9.10 5.55 12.64
C ILE A 310 -8.85 5.35 14.13
N GLU A 311 -9.28 4.23 14.72
CA GLU A 311 -8.96 3.86 16.12
C GLU A 311 -7.46 3.71 16.37
N ALA A 312 -6.73 3.08 15.45
CA ALA A 312 -5.27 2.99 15.55
C ALA A 312 -4.63 4.38 15.55
N PHE A 313 -5.14 5.30 14.73
CA PHE A 313 -4.68 6.69 14.73
C PHE A 313 -5.01 7.42 16.03
N GLU A 314 -6.21 7.27 16.57
CA GLU A 314 -6.60 7.86 17.87
C GLU A 314 -5.66 7.43 18.99
N ARG A 315 -5.34 6.14 19.07
CA ARG A 315 -4.37 5.63 20.05
C ARG A 315 -3.00 6.27 19.89
N ARG A 316 -2.51 6.41 18.65
CA ARG A 316 -1.20 7.00 18.36
C ARG A 316 -1.16 8.50 18.61
N VAL A 317 -2.22 9.23 18.29
CA VAL A 317 -2.34 10.68 18.59
C VAL A 317 -2.44 10.92 20.09
N GLY A 318 -3.26 10.14 20.81
CA GLY A 318 -3.43 10.28 22.26
C GLY A 318 -2.18 9.92 23.07
N GLY A 319 -1.29 9.10 22.54
CA GLY A 319 -0.01 8.74 23.16
C GLY A 319 1.15 9.73 22.91
N ARG A 320 0.95 10.77 22.08
CA ARG A 320 1.99 11.76 21.74
C ARG A 320 1.96 12.97 22.68
N SER A 321 3.12 13.30 23.25
CA SER A 321 3.39 14.65 23.76
C SER A 321 3.74 15.53 22.57
N ARG A 322 2.98 16.58 22.28
CA ARG A 322 3.38 17.56 21.26
C ARG A 322 4.64 18.27 21.72
N PRO A 323 5.67 18.45 20.87
CA PRO A 323 6.75 19.35 21.18
C PRO A 323 6.15 20.75 21.38
N GLY A 324 6.47 21.39 22.52
CA GLY A 324 6.02 22.73 22.89
C GLY A 324 6.64 23.82 22.00
#